data_d6391e3faee0c2f7a0ce111753b182c9
#
_entry.id   d6391e3faee0c2f7a0ce111753b182c9
#
_cell.length_a   1.000
_cell.length_b   1.000
_cell.length_c   1.000
_cell.angle_alpha   90.00
_cell.angle_beta   90.00
_cell.angle_gamma   90.00
#
_symmetry.space_group_name_H-M   'P 1'
#
loop_
_entity.id
_entity.type
_entity.pdbx_description
1 polymer ?
#
loop_
_entity_poly.entity_id
_entity_poly.type
_entity_poly.pdbx_seq_one_letter_code
_entity_poly.pdbx_strand_id
1 'polypeptide(L)'
;DVRPAVKEQVESLGGKFLEVDPEAEKNAETEGGYAKEMSAEYKKKQAQVVQDHIAKQDIVITTALIPGRPAPVLVTEDMVKSMPPGAVIVDLAVEAGGNCPLSELGKIVVKHGVKIIGHDNVPSRLAEASSALFGRNLLNFLTPFVDGEKKALNFDWDDEIVQGTLVCKDGKVVHPRLMPEKKAPAKKPVAKKPAAKKPAAKKTASKKEEK
;
A
#
# COMPACT_ATOMS: atom_id res chain seq x y z
N ASP A 1 2.02 -11.95 0.70
CA ASP A 1 0.73 -11.38 1.08
C ASP A 1 0.42 -11.78 2.51
N VAL A 2 -0.32 -10.95 3.24
CA VAL A 2 -0.66 -11.20 4.67
C VAL A 2 -2.11 -11.66 4.84
N ARG A 3 -2.90 -11.68 3.78
CA ARG A 3 -4.32 -12.03 3.82
C ARG A 3 -4.50 -13.55 3.89
N PRO A 4 -5.31 -14.09 4.83
CA PRO A 4 -5.52 -15.53 4.99
C PRO A 4 -6.02 -16.24 3.73
N ALA A 5 -6.95 -15.62 2.99
CA ALA A 5 -7.52 -16.19 1.77
C ALA A 5 -6.48 -16.43 0.66
N VAL A 6 -5.39 -15.66 0.64
CA VAL A 6 -4.33 -15.79 -0.38
C VAL A 6 -3.49 -17.06 -0.17
N LYS A 7 -3.33 -17.52 1.07
CA LYS A 7 -2.59 -18.74 1.38
C LYS A 7 -3.19 -19.94 0.64
N GLU A 8 -4.49 -20.17 0.81
CA GLU A 8 -5.20 -21.26 0.14
C GLU A 8 -5.12 -21.16 -1.38
N GLN A 9 -5.24 -19.95 -1.92
CA GLN A 9 -5.11 -19.70 -3.36
C GLN A 9 -3.72 -20.08 -3.89
N VAL A 10 -2.65 -19.71 -3.18
CA VAL A 10 -1.27 -20.05 -3.57
C VAL A 10 -1.05 -21.57 -3.51
N GLU A 11 -1.47 -22.20 -2.41
CA GLU A 11 -1.29 -23.64 -2.19
C GLU A 11 -2.11 -24.48 -3.18
N SER A 12 -3.31 -24.04 -3.55
CA SER A 12 -4.16 -24.72 -4.55
C SER A 12 -3.54 -24.75 -5.96
N LEU A 13 -2.63 -23.81 -6.25
CA LEU A 13 -1.87 -23.76 -7.49
C LEU A 13 -0.50 -24.44 -7.39
N GLY A 14 -0.23 -25.14 -6.28
CA GLY A 14 1.04 -25.84 -6.05
C GLY A 14 2.18 -24.94 -5.59
N GLY A 15 1.91 -23.68 -5.27
CA GLY A 15 2.88 -22.76 -4.69
C GLY A 15 3.13 -23.04 -3.20
N LYS A 16 4.26 -22.54 -2.68
CA LYS A 16 4.55 -22.55 -1.25
C LYS A 16 4.26 -21.17 -0.68
N PHE A 17 3.37 -21.11 0.29
CA PHE A 17 3.10 -19.88 1.00
C PHE A 17 4.13 -19.66 2.11
N LEU A 18 4.72 -18.46 2.16
CA LEU A 18 5.67 -18.08 3.20
C LEU A 18 4.92 -17.37 4.32
N GLU A 19 4.66 -18.09 5.41
CA GLU A 19 4.02 -17.52 6.61
C GLU A 19 5.06 -16.84 7.51
N VAL A 20 4.67 -15.72 8.07
CA VAL A 20 5.50 -14.96 9.02
C VAL A 20 5.01 -15.16 10.44
N ASP A 21 3.71 -15.01 10.65
CA ASP A 21 3.04 -15.17 11.95
C ASP A 21 1.56 -15.55 11.75
N PRO A 22 1.23 -16.85 11.81
CA PRO A 22 -0.12 -17.34 11.55
C PRO A 22 -1.19 -16.70 12.44
N GLU A 23 -0.85 -16.39 13.69
CA GLU A 23 -1.82 -15.79 14.63
C GLU A 23 -2.09 -14.32 14.29
N ALA A 24 -1.06 -13.56 13.92
CA ALA A 24 -1.20 -12.18 13.52
C ALA A 24 -1.93 -12.04 12.17
N GLU A 25 -1.77 -13.02 11.29
CA GLU A 25 -2.34 -13.04 9.94
C GLU A 25 -3.83 -13.38 9.90
N LYS A 26 -4.37 -14.08 10.90
CA LYS A 26 -5.80 -14.46 10.97
C LYS A 26 -6.78 -13.31 10.76
N ASN A 27 -6.43 -12.10 11.16
CA ASN A 27 -7.26 -10.92 11.07
C ASN A 27 -6.64 -9.82 10.19
N ALA A 28 -5.73 -10.18 9.28
CA ALA A 28 -4.95 -9.25 8.48
C ALA A 28 -5.70 -8.73 7.22
N GLU A 29 -7.00 -8.98 7.13
CA GLU A 29 -7.82 -8.51 6.01
C GLU A 29 -8.89 -7.53 6.47
N THR A 30 -9.15 -6.49 5.66
CA THR A 30 -10.24 -5.53 5.87
C THR A 30 -11.54 -6.06 5.25
N GLU A 31 -12.69 -5.50 5.62
CA GLU A 31 -13.99 -5.81 4.99
C GLU A 31 -13.98 -5.60 3.46
N GLY A 32 -13.14 -4.70 2.95
CA GLY A 32 -12.96 -4.46 1.52
C GLY A 32 -11.94 -5.38 0.83
N GLY A 33 -11.46 -6.45 1.46
CA GLY A 33 -10.52 -7.42 0.87
C GLY A 33 -9.07 -6.92 0.77
N TYR A 34 -8.74 -5.78 1.38
CA TYR A 34 -7.37 -5.26 1.41
C TYR A 34 -6.63 -5.70 2.68
N ALA A 35 -5.31 -5.83 2.58
CA ALA A 35 -4.47 -6.09 3.74
C ALA A 35 -4.56 -4.95 4.77
N LYS A 36 -4.72 -5.31 6.05
CA LYS A 36 -4.62 -4.37 7.17
C LYS A 36 -3.18 -3.94 7.40
N GLU A 37 -3.01 -2.78 8.00
CA GLU A 37 -1.69 -2.35 8.44
C GLU A 37 -1.24 -3.20 9.62
N MET A 38 -0.10 -3.89 9.45
CA MET A 38 0.47 -4.77 10.45
C MET A 38 1.32 -4.00 11.47
N SER A 39 1.48 -4.57 12.67
CA SER A 39 2.30 -3.99 13.73
C SER A 39 3.77 -3.84 13.33
N ALA A 40 4.49 -2.96 14.03
CA ALA A 40 5.93 -2.76 13.81
C ALA A 40 6.75 -4.03 14.09
N GLU A 41 6.34 -4.84 15.08
CA GLU A 41 6.97 -6.13 15.38
C GLU A 41 6.77 -7.12 14.23
N TYR A 42 5.54 -7.24 13.73
CA TYR A 42 5.25 -8.09 12.58
C TYR A 42 6.08 -7.67 11.36
N LYS A 43 6.13 -6.38 11.05
CA LYS A 43 6.93 -5.85 9.92
C LYS A 43 8.41 -6.20 10.03
N LYS A 44 8.98 -6.18 11.23
CA LYS A 44 10.38 -6.59 11.47
C LYS A 44 10.57 -8.09 11.24
N LYS A 45 9.67 -8.92 11.78
CA LYS A 45 9.70 -10.37 11.60
C LYS A 45 9.53 -10.74 10.12
N GLN A 46 8.59 -10.07 9.44
CA GLN A 46 8.37 -10.22 8.00
C GLN A 46 9.63 -9.87 7.20
N ALA A 47 10.27 -8.74 7.49
CA ALA A 47 11.48 -8.31 6.80
C ALA A 47 12.60 -9.35 6.95
N GLN A 48 12.77 -9.96 8.13
CA GLN A 48 13.77 -11.00 8.36
C GLN A 48 13.46 -12.28 7.57
N VAL A 49 12.20 -12.75 7.64
CA VAL A 49 11.76 -13.95 6.92
C VAL A 49 11.92 -13.77 5.41
N VAL A 50 11.55 -12.59 4.89
CA VAL A 50 11.73 -12.26 3.47
C VAL A 50 13.21 -12.17 3.11
N GLN A 51 14.06 -11.56 3.96
CA GLN A 51 15.51 -11.48 3.75
C GLN A 51 16.13 -12.88 3.60
N ASP A 52 15.80 -13.79 4.50
CA ASP A 52 16.35 -15.16 4.52
C ASP A 52 15.87 -15.99 3.31
N HIS A 53 14.68 -15.67 2.82
CA HIS A 53 14.08 -16.37 1.69
C HIS A 53 14.58 -15.83 0.36
N ILE A 54 14.62 -14.51 0.18
CA ILE A 54 14.97 -13.85 -1.10
C ILE A 54 16.41 -14.16 -1.52
N ALA A 55 17.31 -14.36 -0.56
CA ALA A 55 18.71 -14.72 -0.81
C ALA A 55 18.88 -16.04 -1.58
N LYS A 56 17.84 -16.85 -1.71
CA LYS A 56 17.83 -18.16 -2.39
C LYS A 56 17.01 -18.17 -3.67
N GLN A 57 16.50 -17.01 -4.10
CA GLN A 57 15.60 -16.92 -5.25
C GLN A 57 16.35 -16.46 -6.48
N ASP A 58 16.07 -17.09 -7.61
CA ASP A 58 16.61 -16.70 -8.92
C ASP A 58 15.74 -15.60 -9.55
N ILE A 59 14.44 -15.63 -9.31
CA ILE A 59 13.47 -14.66 -9.86
C ILE A 59 12.54 -14.18 -8.74
N VAL A 60 12.42 -12.88 -8.61
CA VAL A 60 11.50 -12.21 -7.68
C VAL A 60 10.56 -11.30 -8.46
N ILE A 61 9.25 -11.43 -8.25
CA ILE A 61 8.26 -10.56 -8.87
C ILE A 61 7.51 -9.82 -7.76
N THR A 62 7.49 -8.49 -7.81
CA THR A 62 6.79 -7.65 -6.83
C THR A 62 5.63 -6.92 -7.47
N THR A 63 4.47 -6.94 -6.80
CA THR A 63 3.20 -6.42 -7.33
C THR A 63 2.40 -5.61 -6.31
N ALA A 64 2.97 -5.27 -5.16
CA ALA A 64 2.24 -4.61 -4.10
C ALA A 64 1.94 -3.16 -4.44
N LEU A 65 0.66 -2.84 -4.59
CA LEU A 65 0.16 -1.50 -4.86
C LEU A 65 -0.89 -1.10 -3.84
N ILE A 66 -0.87 0.17 -3.46
CA ILE A 66 -1.90 0.77 -2.60
C ILE A 66 -2.57 1.87 -3.43
N PRO A 67 -3.86 1.77 -3.74
CA PRO A 67 -4.54 2.76 -4.57
C PRO A 67 -4.40 4.18 -4.03
N GLY A 68 -3.88 5.11 -4.87
CA GLY A 68 -3.71 6.52 -4.52
C GLY A 68 -2.56 6.83 -3.55
N ARG A 69 -1.67 5.87 -3.28
CA ARG A 69 -0.48 6.04 -2.43
C ARG A 69 0.76 5.47 -3.12
N PRO A 70 1.97 5.90 -2.72
CA PRO A 70 3.21 5.26 -3.16
C PRO A 70 3.21 3.77 -2.80
N ALA A 71 3.83 2.95 -3.66
CA ALA A 71 4.01 1.53 -3.41
C ALA A 71 4.84 1.30 -2.14
N PRO A 72 4.52 0.26 -1.34
CA PRO A 72 5.33 -0.07 -0.18
C PRO A 72 6.68 -0.65 -0.59
N VAL A 73 7.74 -0.31 0.14
CA VAL A 73 9.05 -0.95 -0.03
C VAL A 73 9.00 -2.36 0.56
N LEU A 74 9.23 -3.36 -0.29
CA LEU A 74 9.23 -4.77 0.09
C LEU A 74 10.63 -5.40 -0.03
N VAL A 75 11.41 -4.97 -1.02
CA VAL A 75 12.75 -5.47 -1.28
C VAL A 75 13.74 -4.35 -1.05
N THR A 76 14.51 -4.43 0.03
CA THR A 76 15.53 -3.43 0.36
C THR A 76 16.81 -3.64 -0.45
N GLU A 77 17.68 -2.64 -0.48
CA GLU A 77 19.00 -2.77 -1.12
C GLU A 77 19.82 -3.91 -0.51
N ASP A 78 19.75 -4.12 0.80
CA ASP A 78 20.50 -5.20 1.47
C ASP A 78 19.94 -6.59 1.10
N MET A 79 18.65 -6.70 0.86
CA MET A 79 18.07 -7.91 0.29
C MET A 79 18.61 -8.16 -1.12
N VAL A 80 18.69 -7.14 -1.96
CA VAL A 80 19.26 -7.27 -3.31
C VAL A 80 20.73 -7.71 -3.26
N LYS A 81 21.53 -7.16 -2.35
CA LYS A 81 22.92 -7.58 -2.14
C LYS A 81 23.08 -9.05 -1.73
N SER A 82 22.07 -9.62 -1.06
CA SER A 82 22.09 -11.03 -0.62
C SER A 82 21.68 -12.02 -1.71
N MET A 83 21.09 -11.55 -2.80
CA MET A 83 20.66 -12.42 -3.91
C MET A 83 21.86 -12.93 -4.72
N PRO A 84 21.73 -14.12 -5.36
CA PRO A 84 22.79 -14.64 -6.20
C PRO A 84 23.03 -13.74 -7.43
N PRO A 85 24.30 -13.59 -7.87
CA PRO A 85 24.59 -12.88 -9.11
C PRO A 85 23.86 -13.50 -10.30
N GLY A 86 23.23 -12.66 -11.13
CA GLY A 86 22.40 -13.10 -12.25
C GLY A 86 20.92 -13.26 -11.92
N ALA A 87 20.53 -13.20 -10.65
CA ALA A 87 19.13 -13.17 -10.26
C ALA A 87 18.39 -11.98 -10.88
N VAL A 88 17.07 -12.10 -10.97
CA VAL A 88 16.20 -11.11 -11.63
C VAL A 88 15.10 -10.65 -10.68
N ILE A 89 14.90 -9.35 -10.57
CA ILE A 89 13.75 -8.74 -9.92
C ILE A 89 12.88 -8.08 -10.99
N VAL A 90 11.57 -8.38 -10.98
CA VAL A 90 10.57 -7.69 -11.82
C VAL A 90 9.68 -6.88 -10.89
N ASP A 91 9.83 -5.56 -10.92
CA ASP A 91 9.06 -4.64 -10.09
C ASP A 91 7.89 -4.07 -10.91
N LEU A 92 6.69 -4.65 -10.74
CA LEU A 92 5.48 -4.21 -11.42
C LEU A 92 4.84 -2.98 -10.76
N ALA A 93 5.36 -2.55 -9.60
CA ALA A 93 4.87 -1.37 -8.88
C ALA A 93 5.70 -0.10 -9.18
N VAL A 94 6.64 -0.16 -10.10
CA VAL A 94 7.61 0.92 -10.36
C VAL A 94 6.95 2.26 -10.70
N GLU A 95 5.80 2.26 -11.40
CA GLU A 95 5.03 3.47 -11.72
C GLU A 95 4.51 4.20 -10.46
N ALA A 96 4.29 3.46 -9.38
CA ALA A 96 3.87 4.01 -8.09
C ALA A 96 5.04 4.20 -7.11
N GLY A 97 6.27 4.26 -7.60
CA GLY A 97 7.48 4.42 -6.81
C GLY A 97 8.27 3.13 -6.56
N GLY A 98 7.70 1.98 -6.91
CA GLY A 98 8.36 0.66 -6.84
C GLY A 98 8.33 0.00 -5.47
N ASN A 99 8.37 -1.33 -5.49
CA ASN A 99 8.56 -2.14 -4.29
C ASN A 99 10.05 -2.36 -3.96
N CYS A 100 10.95 -2.03 -4.89
CA CYS A 100 12.39 -2.04 -4.73
C CYS A 100 12.96 -0.63 -5.02
N PRO A 101 13.61 0.05 -4.06
CA PRO A 101 14.17 1.39 -4.27
C PRO A 101 15.25 1.48 -5.35
N LEU A 102 15.81 0.34 -5.76
CA LEU A 102 16.80 0.26 -6.84
C LEU A 102 16.16 0.13 -8.23
N SER A 103 14.83 -0.01 -8.31
CA SER A 103 14.09 -0.02 -9.57
C SER A 103 14.10 1.37 -10.21
N GLU A 104 14.27 1.41 -11.53
CA GLU A 104 14.19 2.65 -12.32
C GLU A 104 13.06 2.53 -13.35
N LEU A 105 12.13 3.49 -13.32
CA LEU A 105 10.97 3.50 -14.23
C LEU A 105 11.39 3.46 -15.71
N GLY A 106 10.80 2.55 -16.45
CA GLY A 106 11.04 2.35 -17.89
C GLY A 106 12.37 1.68 -18.22
N LYS A 107 13.17 1.23 -17.22
CA LYS A 107 14.52 0.71 -17.43
C LYS A 107 14.72 -0.71 -16.92
N ILE A 108 15.76 -1.33 -17.45
CA ILE A 108 16.39 -2.53 -16.92
C ILE A 108 17.76 -2.11 -16.40
N VAL A 109 18.00 -2.27 -15.12
CA VAL A 109 19.28 -1.93 -14.48
C VAL A 109 19.92 -3.15 -13.84
N VAL A 110 21.22 -3.12 -13.67
CA VAL A 110 21.95 -4.14 -12.91
C VAL A 110 22.54 -3.48 -11.68
N LYS A 111 22.15 -3.95 -10.49
CA LYS A 111 22.65 -3.48 -9.19
C LYS A 111 23.10 -4.70 -8.39
N HIS A 112 24.31 -4.64 -7.85
CA HIS A 112 24.89 -5.74 -7.05
C HIS A 112 24.90 -7.11 -7.77
N GLY A 113 25.00 -7.12 -9.11
CA GLY A 113 24.92 -8.35 -9.90
C GLY A 113 23.51 -8.88 -10.18
N VAL A 114 22.47 -8.23 -9.65
CA VAL A 114 21.06 -8.57 -9.86
C VAL A 114 20.46 -7.68 -10.95
N LYS A 115 19.71 -8.27 -11.87
CA LYS A 115 18.99 -7.56 -12.92
C LYS A 115 17.63 -7.12 -12.39
N ILE A 116 17.38 -5.81 -12.38
CA ILE A 116 16.10 -5.23 -11.91
C ILE A 116 15.36 -4.65 -13.10
N ILE A 117 14.15 -5.14 -13.32
CA ILE A 117 13.29 -4.79 -14.44
C ILE A 117 12.16 -3.90 -13.92
N GLY A 118 12.19 -2.62 -14.30
CA GLY A 118 11.18 -1.61 -13.95
C GLY A 118 10.42 -1.13 -15.18
N HIS A 119 9.79 -2.05 -15.93
CA HIS A 119 9.03 -1.67 -17.10
C HIS A 119 7.79 -0.85 -16.72
N ASP A 120 7.61 0.25 -17.44
CA ASP A 120 6.37 1.02 -17.47
C ASP A 120 5.33 0.37 -18.37
N ASN A 121 4.07 0.65 -18.13
CA ASN A 121 2.93 0.24 -18.95
C ASN A 121 3.02 -1.23 -19.41
N VAL A 122 3.25 -2.14 -18.46
CA VAL A 122 3.38 -3.58 -18.74
C VAL A 122 2.20 -4.17 -19.54
N PRO A 123 0.92 -3.74 -19.32
CA PRO A 123 -0.20 -4.19 -20.14
C PRO A 123 -0.03 -3.95 -21.64
N SER A 124 0.61 -2.86 -22.07
CA SER A 124 0.83 -2.60 -23.49
C SER A 124 1.85 -3.53 -24.15
N ARG A 125 2.67 -4.25 -23.35
CA ARG A 125 3.61 -5.27 -23.84
C ARG A 125 2.93 -6.59 -24.16
N LEU A 126 1.69 -6.79 -23.67
CA LEU A 126 0.80 -7.91 -23.92
C LEU A 126 -0.55 -7.39 -24.40
N ALA A 127 -0.53 -6.47 -25.37
CA ALA A 127 -1.66 -5.64 -25.76
C ALA A 127 -2.94 -6.42 -26.11
N GLU A 128 -2.83 -7.52 -26.84
CA GLU A 128 -3.97 -8.37 -27.21
C GLU A 128 -4.66 -8.95 -25.97
N ALA A 129 -3.92 -9.65 -25.11
CA ALA A 129 -4.46 -10.26 -23.89
C ALA A 129 -5.00 -9.21 -22.92
N SER A 130 -4.27 -8.12 -22.72
CA SER A 130 -4.68 -7.03 -21.82
C SER A 130 -5.95 -6.33 -22.33
N SER A 131 -6.06 -6.07 -23.62
CA SER A 131 -7.25 -5.46 -24.21
C SER A 131 -8.47 -6.38 -24.13
N ALA A 132 -8.30 -7.68 -24.37
CA ALA A 132 -9.38 -8.65 -24.24
C ALA A 132 -9.90 -8.76 -22.80
N LEU A 133 -9.00 -8.79 -21.81
CA LEU A 133 -9.36 -8.82 -20.39
C LEU A 133 -10.04 -7.52 -19.95
N PHE A 134 -9.51 -6.38 -20.35
CA PHE A 134 -10.11 -5.09 -20.04
C PHE A 134 -11.49 -4.93 -20.68
N GLY A 135 -11.63 -5.30 -21.96
CA GLY A 135 -12.92 -5.29 -22.65
C GLY A 135 -13.97 -6.19 -21.98
N ARG A 136 -13.54 -7.36 -21.46
CA ARG A 136 -14.43 -8.24 -20.69
C ARG A 136 -14.86 -7.60 -19.36
N ASN A 137 -13.95 -6.89 -18.67
CA ASN A 137 -14.31 -6.17 -17.45
C ASN A 137 -15.35 -5.07 -17.71
N LEU A 138 -15.19 -4.30 -18.81
CA LEU A 138 -16.19 -3.31 -19.22
C LEU A 138 -17.54 -3.93 -19.55
N LEU A 139 -17.54 -5.05 -20.29
CA LEU A 139 -18.76 -5.79 -20.61
C LEU A 139 -19.46 -6.29 -19.35
N ASN A 140 -18.71 -6.92 -18.44
CA ASN A 140 -19.25 -7.43 -17.17
C ASN A 140 -19.81 -6.32 -16.29
N PHE A 141 -19.17 -5.13 -16.30
CA PHE A 141 -19.67 -3.96 -15.58
C PHE A 141 -21.01 -3.46 -16.17
N LEU A 142 -21.14 -3.41 -17.48
CA LEU A 142 -22.35 -2.85 -18.13
C LEU A 142 -23.51 -3.84 -18.20
N THR A 143 -23.24 -5.13 -18.31
CA THR A 143 -24.26 -6.17 -18.56
C THR A 143 -25.44 -6.15 -17.55
N PRO A 144 -25.21 -6.00 -16.23
CA PRO A 144 -26.29 -5.94 -15.25
C PRO A 144 -27.26 -4.76 -15.45
N PHE A 145 -26.80 -3.70 -16.09
CA PHE A 145 -27.56 -2.46 -16.30
C PHE A 145 -28.22 -2.35 -17.66
N VAL A 146 -28.11 -3.38 -18.50
CA VAL A 146 -28.77 -3.40 -19.83
C VAL A 146 -30.21 -3.85 -19.67
N ASP A 147 -31.16 -2.93 -19.93
CA ASP A 147 -32.58 -3.26 -20.04
C ASP A 147 -32.86 -3.72 -21.49
N GLY A 148 -33.05 -5.03 -21.67
CA GLY A 148 -33.27 -5.65 -22.99
C GLY A 148 -34.58 -5.25 -23.64
N GLU A 149 -35.61 -4.93 -22.85
CA GLU A 149 -36.93 -4.51 -23.36
C GLU A 149 -36.88 -3.06 -23.84
N LYS A 150 -36.31 -2.18 -23.06
CA LYS A 150 -36.19 -0.75 -23.36
C LYS A 150 -35.01 -0.43 -24.29
N LYS A 151 -34.11 -1.39 -24.52
CA LYS A 151 -32.84 -1.21 -25.27
C LYS A 151 -32.04 -0.01 -24.75
N ALA A 152 -31.95 0.14 -23.43
CA ALA A 152 -31.32 1.26 -22.76
C ALA A 152 -30.49 0.79 -21.55
N LEU A 153 -29.57 1.63 -21.11
CA LEU A 153 -28.87 1.42 -19.84
C LEU A 153 -29.72 1.99 -18.70
N ASN A 154 -29.94 1.18 -17.68
CA ASN A 154 -30.63 1.56 -16.46
C ASN A 154 -29.72 1.28 -15.26
N PHE A 155 -28.96 2.29 -14.83
CA PHE A 155 -28.04 2.16 -13.72
C PHE A 155 -28.80 2.15 -12.38
N ASP A 156 -28.54 1.15 -11.57
CA ASP A 156 -28.84 1.19 -10.16
C ASP A 156 -27.78 2.04 -9.44
N TRP A 157 -28.19 3.23 -9.00
CA TRP A 157 -27.28 4.18 -8.36
C TRP A 157 -26.93 3.79 -6.91
N ASP A 158 -27.62 2.82 -6.33
CA ASP A 158 -27.38 2.30 -4.99
C ASP A 158 -26.48 1.04 -5.02
N ASP A 159 -26.19 0.53 -6.22
CA ASP A 159 -25.23 -0.57 -6.41
C ASP A 159 -23.80 -0.17 -5.97
N GLU A 160 -23.17 -1.03 -5.18
CA GLU A 160 -21.85 -0.78 -4.59
C GLU A 160 -20.75 -0.59 -5.65
N ILE A 161 -20.83 -1.30 -6.77
CA ILE A 161 -19.85 -1.20 -7.87
C ILE A 161 -20.04 0.14 -8.58
N VAL A 162 -21.29 0.55 -8.81
CA VAL A 162 -21.61 1.86 -9.39
C VAL A 162 -21.10 2.97 -8.48
N GLN A 163 -21.42 2.93 -7.18
CA GLN A 163 -20.95 3.93 -6.22
C GLN A 163 -19.41 3.95 -6.11
N GLY A 164 -18.78 2.78 -6.10
CA GLY A 164 -17.32 2.65 -6.00
C GLY A 164 -16.55 3.16 -7.23
N THR A 165 -17.22 3.23 -8.40
CA THR A 165 -16.61 3.69 -9.67
C THR A 165 -17.06 5.08 -10.10
N LEU A 166 -18.14 5.60 -9.51
CA LEU A 166 -18.74 6.88 -9.89
C LEU A 166 -17.86 8.06 -9.48
N VAL A 167 -17.26 8.71 -10.44
CA VAL A 167 -16.42 9.90 -10.23
C VAL A 167 -17.25 11.17 -10.26
N CYS A 168 -18.07 11.35 -11.29
CA CYS A 168 -18.87 12.54 -11.50
C CYS A 168 -20.32 12.20 -11.79
N LYS A 169 -21.26 12.99 -11.24
CA LYS A 169 -22.68 12.94 -11.55
C LYS A 169 -23.23 14.36 -11.66
N ASP A 170 -24.04 14.62 -12.69
CA ASP A 170 -24.69 15.92 -12.94
C ASP A 170 -23.69 17.10 -12.91
N GLY A 171 -22.52 16.92 -13.52
CA GLY A 171 -21.45 17.94 -13.59
C GLY A 171 -20.69 18.18 -12.28
N LYS A 172 -20.88 17.36 -11.27
CA LYS A 172 -20.20 17.47 -9.97
C LYS A 172 -19.37 16.24 -9.66
N VAL A 173 -18.18 16.43 -9.09
CA VAL A 173 -17.40 15.32 -8.53
C VAL A 173 -18.13 14.81 -7.29
N VAL A 174 -18.46 13.52 -7.25
CA VAL A 174 -19.18 12.87 -6.15
C VAL A 174 -18.38 11.81 -5.43
N HIS A 175 -17.27 11.34 -6.03
CA HIS A 175 -16.45 10.28 -5.42
C HIS A 175 -15.75 10.78 -4.15
N PRO A 176 -15.93 10.09 -2.99
CA PRO A 176 -15.43 10.56 -1.69
C PRO A 176 -13.93 10.83 -1.65
N ARG A 177 -13.12 10.02 -2.36
CA ARG A 177 -11.65 10.18 -2.41
C ARG A 177 -11.18 11.36 -3.26
N LEU A 178 -12.06 11.91 -4.11
CA LEU A 178 -11.74 13.01 -5.01
C LEU A 178 -12.37 14.33 -4.57
N MET A 179 -13.24 14.29 -3.57
CA MET A 179 -13.75 15.52 -2.96
C MET A 179 -12.63 16.21 -2.18
N PRO A 180 -12.50 17.56 -2.25
CA PRO A 180 -11.58 18.26 -1.39
C PRO A 180 -11.94 17.94 0.07
N GLU A 181 -10.92 17.56 0.85
CA GLU A 181 -11.11 17.35 2.29
C GLU A 181 -11.82 18.55 2.88
N LYS A 182 -12.99 18.36 3.49
CA LYS A 182 -13.60 19.40 4.33
C LYS A 182 -12.58 19.70 5.42
N LYS A 183 -11.83 20.80 5.28
CA LYS A 183 -10.92 21.29 6.33
C LYS A 183 -11.74 21.29 7.62
N ALA A 184 -11.39 20.40 8.55
CA ALA A 184 -11.95 20.45 9.88
C ALA A 184 -11.82 21.87 10.40
N PRO A 185 -12.87 22.45 11.02
CA PRO A 185 -12.78 23.82 11.51
C PRO A 185 -11.56 23.93 12.41
N ALA A 186 -10.67 24.87 12.09
CA ALA A 186 -9.45 25.11 12.85
C ALA A 186 -9.81 25.21 14.33
N LYS A 187 -9.30 24.30 15.16
CA LYS A 187 -9.44 24.38 16.61
C LYS A 187 -8.93 25.75 17.01
N LYS A 188 -9.82 26.64 17.52
CA LYS A 188 -9.46 27.93 18.06
C LYS A 188 -8.31 27.72 19.04
N PRO A 189 -7.24 28.54 19.00
CA PRO A 189 -6.13 28.39 19.93
C PRO A 189 -6.69 28.51 21.36
N VAL A 190 -6.48 27.48 22.15
CA VAL A 190 -6.80 27.49 23.58
C VAL A 190 -5.90 28.54 24.19
N ALA A 191 -6.50 29.64 24.69
CA ALA A 191 -5.82 30.70 25.40
C ALA A 191 -5.04 30.10 26.58
N LYS A 192 -3.72 30.22 26.56
CA LYS A 192 -2.86 29.84 27.68
C LYS A 192 -3.25 30.70 28.87
N LYS A 193 -3.77 30.09 29.95
CA LYS A 193 -3.90 30.74 31.26
C LYS A 193 -2.54 31.29 31.69
N PRO A 194 -2.48 32.52 32.26
CA PRO A 194 -1.22 33.08 32.78
C PRO A 194 -0.71 32.22 33.93
N ALA A 195 0.57 31.89 33.89
CA ALA A 195 1.23 31.15 34.96
C ALA A 195 1.24 32.00 36.25
N ALA A 196 0.73 31.41 37.34
CA ALA A 196 0.78 32.00 38.66
C ALA A 196 2.25 32.19 39.11
N LYS A 197 2.60 33.43 39.50
CA LYS A 197 3.90 33.79 40.08
C LYS A 197 4.09 33.03 41.39
N LYS A 198 5.16 32.25 41.51
CA LYS A 198 5.64 31.70 42.79
C LYS A 198 6.16 32.86 43.68
N PRO A 199 5.87 32.85 45.02
CA PRO A 199 6.43 33.83 45.93
C PRO A 199 7.92 33.61 46.15
N ALA A 200 8.67 34.70 46.22
CA ALA A 200 10.10 34.70 46.48
C ALA A 200 10.43 34.20 47.91
N ALA A 201 11.34 33.23 48.02
CA ALA A 201 11.87 32.82 49.28
C ALA A 201 12.84 33.83 49.88
N LYS A 202 12.58 34.29 51.11
CA LYS A 202 13.45 35.14 51.92
C LYS A 202 14.76 34.41 52.22
N LYS A 203 15.89 35.04 51.88
CA LYS A 203 17.23 34.68 52.38
C LYS A 203 17.33 35.14 53.85
N THR A 204 17.50 34.20 54.76
CA THR A 204 17.99 34.47 56.11
C THR A 204 19.50 34.32 56.12
N ALA A 205 20.18 35.41 56.43
CA ALA A 205 21.60 35.43 56.76
C ALA A 205 21.83 34.87 58.16
N SER A 206 22.75 33.93 58.32
CA SER A 206 23.30 33.60 59.63
C SER A 206 24.79 33.89 59.63
N LYS A 207 25.15 34.63 60.70
CA LYS A 207 26.45 35.13 61.05
C LYS A 207 27.46 33.99 61.41
N LYS A 208 28.68 34.26 61.00
CA LYS A 208 29.88 33.63 61.62
C LYS A 208 29.97 33.93 63.09
N GLU A 209 30.43 32.97 63.85
CA GLU A 209 31.34 33.22 64.99
C GLU A 209 32.35 32.10 65.09
N GLU A 210 33.58 32.54 65.41
CA GLU A 210 34.82 31.80 65.56
C GLU A 210 34.83 30.94 66.82
N LYS A 211 35.46 29.83 66.79
CA LYS A 211 36.69 29.49 67.54
C LYS A 211 37.26 28.19 67.03
#